data_3cff1c698c3871bc7d108c8a0845fba9
#
_entry.id   3cff1c698c3871bc7d108c8a0845fba9
#
_cell.length_a   1.000
_cell.length_b   1.000
_cell.length_c   1.000
_cell.angle_alpha   90.00
_cell.angle_beta   90.00
_cell.angle_gamma   90.00
#
_symmetry.space_group_name_H-M   'P 1'
#
loop_
_entity.id
_entity.type
_entity.pdbx_description
1 polymer ?
#
loop_
_entity_poly.entity_id
_entity_poly.type
_entity_poly.pdbx_seq_one_letter_code
_entity_poly.pdbx_strand_id
1 'polypeptide(L)'
;MSLAASDRDIEGFNALIQELKNRDWDLLLNREEFAFITAVANEHEKWELEVQFHDDSRFTTKSRSRWVVKDESLNRIERAIKRFNFYDDDSNDRTIWKIDKKLQSFEAITEAKVGDDVDFSYFFDAFDENTNYYQSLSDTVRKASTIGIEYNHFSEKNSLIPQRTIKN
;
A
#
# COMPACT_ATOMS: atom_id res chain seq x y z
N MET A 1 -25.72 -4.75 -12.10
CA MET A 1 -24.80 -4.25 -13.12
C MET A 1 -23.80 -3.35 -12.47
N SER A 2 -22.59 -3.70 -12.58
CA SER A 2 -21.62 -2.79 -12.08
C SER A 2 -21.60 -1.59 -13.00
N LEU A 3 -21.73 -0.46 -12.41
CA LEU A 3 -21.42 0.72 -13.13
C LEU A 3 -19.93 0.68 -13.36
N ALA A 4 -19.57 0.56 -14.57
CA ALA A 4 -18.19 0.75 -14.90
C ALA A 4 -17.74 2.10 -14.38
N ALA A 5 -16.48 2.23 -14.07
CA ALA A 5 -15.89 3.52 -13.79
C ALA A 5 -16.25 4.48 -14.92
N SER A 6 -16.37 5.76 -14.63
CA SER A 6 -16.65 6.75 -15.65
C SER A 6 -15.53 6.75 -16.68
N ASP A 7 -15.82 7.19 -17.91
CA ASP A 7 -14.81 7.29 -18.97
C ASP A 7 -13.58 8.05 -18.49
N ARG A 8 -13.80 9.07 -17.70
CA ARG A 8 -12.74 9.86 -17.13
C ARG A 8 -11.84 9.06 -16.20
N ASP A 9 -12.42 8.19 -15.37
CA ASP A 9 -11.64 7.34 -14.47
C ASP A 9 -10.84 6.32 -15.26
N ILE A 10 -11.42 5.76 -16.31
CA ILE A 10 -10.73 4.82 -17.21
C ILE A 10 -9.55 5.50 -17.88
N GLU A 11 -9.74 6.68 -18.40
CA GLU A 11 -8.67 7.46 -19.04
C GLU A 11 -7.57 7.79 -18.04
N GLY A 12 -7.94 8.22 -16.85
CA GLY A 12 -6.99 8.53 -15.79
C GLY A 12 -6.18 7.34 -15.39
N PHE A 13 -6.84 6.19 -15.23
CA PHE A 13 -6.16 4.94 -14.90
C PHE A 13 -5.16 4.56 -16.00
N ASN A 14 -5.60 4.56 -17.26
CA ASN A 14 -4.74 4.18 -18.37
C ASN A 14 -3.54 5.12 -18.53
N ALA A 15 -3.78 6.42 -18.35
CA ALA A 15 -2.72 7.41 -18.44
C ALA A 15 -1.68 7.21 -17.33
N LEU A 16 -2.14 6.94 -16.11
CA LEU A 16 -1.23 6.65 -15.01
C LEU A 16 -0.40 5.41 -15.27
N ILE A 17 -1.03 4.33 -15.73
CA ILE A 17 -0.34 3.09 -16.05
C ILE A 17 0.76 3.35 -17.06
N GLN A 18 0.47 4.12 -18.10
CA GLN A 18 1.46 4.42 -19.13
C GLN A 18 2.63 5.23 -18.55
N GLU A 19 2.32 6.19 -17.69
CA GLU A 19 3.37 7.00 -17.05
C GLU A 19 4.27 6.13 -16.16
N LEU A 20 3.69 5.24 -15.38
CA LEU A 20 4.46 4.37 -14.51
C LEU A 20 5.33 3.41 -15.31
N LYS A 21 4.82 2.89 -16.40
CA LYS A 21 5.62 2.05 -17.31
C LYS A 21 6.77 2.84 -17.92
N ASN A 22 6.53 4.10 -18.27
CA ASN A 22 7.59 4.96 -18.80
C ASN A 22 8.68 5.23 -17.76
N ARG A 23 8.35 5.10 -16.49
CA ARG A 23 9.31 5.23 -15.38
C ARG A 23 9.90 3.89 -14.95
N ASP A 24 9.72 2.85 -15.75
CA ASP A 24 10.23 1.51 -15.50
C ASP A 24 9.66 0.82 -14.26
N TRP A 25 8.43 1.16 -13.90
CA TRP A 25 7.74 0.45 -12.82
C TRP A 25 7.24 -0.90 -13.32
N ASP A 26 7.46 -1.94 -12.54
CA ASP A 26 6.87 -3.25 -12.78
C ASP A 26 5.49 -3.30 -12.18
N LEU A 27 4.49 -3.54 -13.01
CA LEU A 27 3.10 -3.52 -12.59
C LEU A 27 2.44 -4.87 -12.89
N LEU A 28 1.70 -5.38 -11.92
CA LEU A 28 0.77 -6.48 -12.12
C LEU A 28 -0.62 -5.88 -12.23
N LEU A 29 -1.17 -5.90 -13.43
CA LEU A 29 -2.43 -5.20 -13.72
C LEU A 29 -3.64 -6.11 -13.52
N ASN A 30 -4.69 -5.54 -12.98
CA ASN A 30 -6.02 -6.12 -12.97
C ASN A 30 -6.97 -5.09 -13.59
N ARG A 31 -7.15 -5.16 -14.89
CA ARG A 31 -7.93 -4.15 -15.61
C ARG A 31 -9.42 -4.24 -15.33
N GLU A 32 -9.91 -5.40 -14.95
CA GLU A 32 -11.32 -5.57 -14.60
C GLU A 32 -11.70 -4.78 -13.36
N GLU A 33 -10.76 -4.68 -12.43
CA GLU A 33 -10.99 -3.97 -11.17
C GLU A 33 -10.32 -2.60 -11.14
N PHE A 34 -9.72 -2.17 -12.23
CA PHE A 34 -8.97 -0.92 -12.30
C PHE A 34 -7.94 -0.83 -11.19
N ALA A 35 -7.14 -1.87 -11.10
CA ALA A 35 -6.14 -1.99 -10.04
C ALA A 35 -4.80 -2.43 -10.60
N PHE A 36 -3.75 -2.12 -9.87
CA PHE A 36 -2.44 -2.70 -10.14
C PHE A 36 -1.68 -2.88 -8.82
N ILE A 37 -0.72 -3.79 -8.87
CA ILE A 37 0.16 -4.06 -7.74
C ILE A 37 1.59 -3.83 -8.19
N THR A 38 2.36 -3.19 -7.35
CA THR A 38 3.79 -3.03 -7.56
C THR A 38 4.52 -3.31 -6.26
N ALA A 39 5.81 -3.55 -6.31
CA ALA A 39 6.59 -3.69 -5.10
C ALA A 39 7.36 -2.41 -4.84
N VAL A 40 7.49 -2.07 -3.58
CA VAL A 40 8.25 -0.93 -3.12
C VAL A 40 9.36 -1.44 -2.21
N ALA A 41 10.53 -0.83 -2.29
CA ALA A 41 11.64 -1.22 -1.46
C ALA A 41 12.33 0.00 -0.86
N ASN A 42 12.83 -0.17 0.35
CA ASN A 42 13.76 0.77 0.93
C ASN A 42 15.00 -0.01 1.38
N GLU A 43 15.85 0.59 2.17
CA GLU A 43 17.09 -0.06 2.65
C GLU A 43 16.84 -1.27 3.53
N HIS A 44 15.66 -1.36 4.14
CA HIS A 44 15.37 -2.34 5.17
C HIS A 44 14.40 -3.43 4.76
N GLU A 45 13.50 -3.14 3.83
CA GLU A 45 12.47 -4.13 3.47
C GLU A 45 11.90 -3.87 2.08
N LYS A 46 11.16 -4.88 1.61
CA LYS A 46 10.29 -4.77 0.44
C LYS A 46 8.87 -5.04 0.87
N TRP A 47 7.93 -4.35 0.26
CA TRP A 47 6.51 -4.63 0.50
C TRP A 47 5.72 -4.44 -0.78
N GLU A 48 4.47 -4.85 -0.75
CA GLU A 48 3.57 -4.72 -1.89
C GLU A 48 2.69 -3.50 -1.75
N LEU A 49 2.47 -2.82 -2.85
CA LEU A 49 1.59 -1.67 -2.90
C LEU A 49 0.54 -1.92 -3.96
N GLU A 50 -0.71 -1.85 -3.55
CA GLU A 50 -1.85 -2.00 -4.45
C GLU A 50 -2.52 -0.65 -4.63
N VAL A 51 -2.83 -0.32 -5.88
CA VAL A 51 -3.59 0.89 -6.20
C VAL A 51 -4.86 0.45 -6.90
N GLN A 52 -5.99 0.95 -6.43
CA GLN A 52 -7.28 0.64 -7.05
C GLN A 52 -8.08 1.91 -7.25
N PHE A 53 -8.58 2.09 -8.47
CA PHE A 53 -9.47 3.20 -8.79
C PHE A 53 -10.92 2.78 -8.57
N HIS A 54 -11.70 3.68 -8.00
CA HIS A 54 -13.10 3.47 -7.65
C HIS A 54 -14.01 4.33 -8.53
N ASP A 55 -15.31 4.04 -8.49
CA ASP A 55 -16.29 4.63 -9.41
C ASP A 55 -16.48 6.14 -9.25
N ASP A 56 -16.15 6.69 -8.12
CA ASP A 56 -16.42 8.10 -7.82
C ASP A 56 -15.18 8.98 -7.93
N SER A 57 -14.29 8.65 -8.83
CA SER A 57 -13.04 9.37 -9.05
C SER A 57 -12.11 9.36 -7.83
N ARG A 58 -12.24 8.35 -7.01
CA ARG A 58 -11.32 8.11 -5.89
C ARG A 58 -10.42 6.94 -6.21
N PHE A 59 -9.29 6.88 -5.55
CA PHE A 59 -8.45 5.69 -5.59
C PHE A 59 -7.89 5.43 -4.21
N THR A 60 -7.55 4.18 -3.97
CA THR A 60 -6.88 3.76 -2.74
C THR A 60 -5.49 3.27 -3.05
N THR A 61 -4.56 3.63 -2.18
CA THR A 61 -3.19 3.13 -2.23
C THR A 61 -2.96 2.36 -0.94
N LYS A 62 -2.63 1.09 -1.07
CA LYS A 62 -2.50 0.19 0.08
C LYS A 62 -1.12 -0.43 0.09
N SER A 63 -0.35 -0.16 1.15
CA SER A 63 0.90 -0.86 1.40
C SER A 63 0.64 -2.02 2.35
N ARG A 64 1.14 -3.19 1.99
CA ARG A 64 0.95 -4.41 2.78
C ARG A 64 2.30 -5.02 3.12
N SER A 65 2.50 -5.36 4.39
CA SER A 65 3.73 -6.00 4.81
C SER A 65 3.87 -7.39 4.20
N ARG A 66 5.11 -7.75 3.90
CA ARG A 66 5.45 -9.07 3.37
C ARG A 66 5.98 -10.02 4.45
N TRP A 67 6.02 -9.56 5.68
CA TRP A 67 6.45 -10.37 6.80
C TRP A 67 5.26 -10.67 7.71
N VAL A 68 5.39 -11.71 8.48
CA VAL A 68 4.31 -12.23 9.32
C VAL A 68 4.55 -11.84 10.76
N VAL A 69 3.50 -11.35 11.42
CA VAL A 69 3.53 -11.07 12.85
C VAL A 69 3.11 -12.34 13.58
N LYS A 70 3.91 -12.79 14.54
CA LYS A 70 3.57 -13.96 15.32
C LYS A 70 2.40 -13.70 16.27
N ASP A 71 1.58 -14.72 16.46
CA ASP A 71 0.36 -14.61 17.27
C ASP A 71 0.61 -14.04 18.66
N GLU A 72 1.68 -14.49 19.31
CA GLU A 72 1.99 -14.02 20.66
C GLU A 72 2.37 -12.55 20.72
N SER A 73 2.72 -11.95 19.58
CA SER A 73 3.08 -10.54 19.51
C SER A 73 1.92 -9.65 19.10
N LEU A 74 0.84 -10.22 18.57
CA LEU A 74 -0.24 -9.44 17.98
C LEU A 74 -0.83 -8.39 18.92
N ASN A 75 -1.16 -8.78 20.15
CA ASN A 75 -1.77 -7.83 21.10
C ASN A 75 -0.85 -6.68 21.45
N ARG A 76 0.43 -6.95 21.59
CA ARG A 76 1.43 -5.92 21.87
C ARG A 76 1.57 -4.97 20.71
N ILE A 77 1.59 -5.53 19.51
CA ILE A 77 1.73 -4.75 18.29
C ILE A 77 0.49 -3.89 18.06
N GLU A 78 -0.69 -4.45 18.26
CA GLU A 78 -1.93 -3.66 18.15
C GLU A 78 -1.91 -2.47 19.10
N ARG A 79 -1.47 -2.66 20.32
CA ARG A 79 -1.37 -1.55 21.28
C ARG A 79 -0.36 -0.51 20.84
N ALA A 80 0.77 -0.94 20.29
CA ALA A 80 1.79 -0.02 19.80
C ALA A 80 1.28 0.79 18.63
N ILE A 81 0.54 0.16 17.71
CA ILE A 81 -0.01 0.84 16.55
C ILE A 81 -1.11 1.82 16.96
N LYS A 82 -1.96 1.44 17.90
CA LYS A 82 -3.00 2.34 18.42
C LYS A 82 -2.39 3.58 19.06
N ARG A 83 -1.27 3.40 19.74
CA ARG A 83 -0.54 4.51 20.32
C ARG A 83 0.06 5.41 19.25
N PHE A 84 0.59 4.81 18.19
CA PHE A 84 1.09 5.52 17.03
C PHE A 84 -0.01 6.38 16.40
N ASN A 85 -1.17 5.80 16.14
CA ASN A 85 -2.30 6.53 15.57
C ASN A 85 -2.79 7.65 16.48
N PHE A 86 -2.76 7.44 17.78
CA PHE A 86 -3.17 8.45 18.72
C PHE A 86 -2.30 9.71 18.65
N TYR A 87 -1.00 9.51 18.51
CA TYR A 87 -0.09 10.64 18.41
C TYR A 87 -0.08 11.29 17.03
N ASP A 88 -0.51 10.57 16.04
CA ASP A 88 -0.54 11.04 14.66
C ASP A 88 -1.91 11.61 14.28
N ASP A 89 -2.79 11.72 15.25
CA ASP A 89 -4.19 12.08 15.05
C ASP A 89 -4.40 13.54 14.63
N ASP A 90 -3.37 14.35 14.70
CA ASP A 90 -3.43 15.74 14.28
C ASP A 90 -3.30 15.92 12.77
N SER A 91 -2.93 14.90 12.06
CA SER A 91 -2.85 14.98 10.62
C SER A 91 -4.23 14.72 10.03
N ASN A 92 -4.58 15.44 8.99
CA ASN A 92 -5.81 15.20 8.23
C ASN A 92 -5.72 13.90 7.49
N ASP A 93 -5.75 12.81 8.21
CA ASP A 93 -5.31 11.59 7.65
C ASP A 93 -6.28 10.94 6.73
N ARG A 94 -5.86 10.94 5.50
CA ARG A 94 -6.39 10.05 4.50
C ARG A 94 -5.84 8.65 4.67
N THR A 95 -4.91 8.44 5.61
CA THR A 95 -4.22 7.16 5.77
C THR A 95 -4.59 6.53 7.10
N ILE A 96 -5.01 5.28 7.03
CA ILE A 96 -5.32 4.48 8.20
C ILE A 96 -4.51 3.19 8.14
N TRP A 97 -4.43 2.51 9.27
CA TRP A 97 -3.81 1.20 9.34
C TRP A 97 -4.86 0.14 9.64
N LYS A 98 -4.57 -1.10 9.27
CA LYS A 98 -5.37 -2.25 9.64
C LYS A 98 -4.50 -3.49 9.70
N ILE A 99 -4.92 -4.46 10.51
CA ILE A 99 -4.27 -5.75 10.57
C ILE A 99 -5.17 -6.76 9.87
N ASP A 100 -4.59 -7.47 8.93
CA ASP A 100 -5.23 -8.62 8.34
C ASP A 100 -4.87 -9.83 9.20
N LYS A 101 -5.81 -10.24 10.04
CA LYS A 101 -5.56 -11.34 10.99
C LYS A 101 -5.39 -12.68 10.30
N LYS A 102 -5.96 -12.84 9.14
CA LYS A 102 -5.86 -14.07 8.37
C LYS A 102 -4.46 -14.25 7.81
N LEU A 103 -3.89 -13.18 7.29
CA LEU A 103 -2.54 -13.19 6.74
C LEU A 103 -1.48 -12.82 7.78
N GLN A 104 -1.90 -12.39 8.95
CA GLN A 104 -1.02 -11.90 10.01
C GLN A 104 -0.10 -10.78 9.52
N SER A 105 -0.65 -9.94 8.66
CA SER A 105 0.07 -8.80 8.10
C SER A 105 -0.64 -7.50 8.46
N PHE A 106 0.05 -6.40 8.32
CA PHE A 106 -0.59 -5.11 8.50
C PHE A 106 -0.55 -4.30 7.20
N GLU A 107 -1.47 -3.36 7.11
CA GLU A 107 -1.67 -2.56 5.92
C GLU A 107 -1.79 -1.09 6.29
N ALA A 108 -1.24 -0.24 5.44
CA ALA A 108 -1.50 1.19 5.46
C ALA A 108 -2.32 1.54 4.23
N ILE A 109 -3.44 2.19 4.41
CA ILE A 109 -4.39 2.48 3.33
C ILE A 109 -4.60 3.98 3.24
N THR A 110 -4.29 4.55 2.09
CA THR A 110 -4.50 5.96 1.80
C THR A 110 -5.61 6.11 0.76
N GLU A 111 -6.58 6.94 1.06
CA GLU A 111 -7.65 7.26 0.12
C GLU A 111 -7.44 8.65 -0.44
N ALA A 112 -7.56 8.81 -1.75
CA ALA A 112 -7.34 10.08 -2.41
C ALA A 112 -8.25 10.22 -3.62
N LYS A 113 -8.29 11.42 -4.19
CA LYS A 113 -9.07 11.71 -5.39
C LYS A 113 -8.17 11.71 -6.60
N VAL A 114 -8.71 11.21 -7.70
CA VAL A 114 -8.05 11.29 -9.00
C VAL A 114 -8.08 12.75 -9.44
N GLY A 115 -6.93 13.28 -9.82
CA GLY A 115 -6.80 14.65 -10.29
C GLY A 115 -6.57 14.72 -11.79
N ASP A 116 -6.47 15.95 -12.27
CA ASP A 116 -6.22 16.23 -13.70
C ASP A 116 -4.78 16.69 -13.94
N ASP A 117 -3.93 16.58 -12.96
CA ASP A 117 -2.56 17.07 -13.05
C ASP A 117 -1.76 16.34 -14.10
N VAL A 118 -1.12 17.09 -14.98
CA VAL A 118 -0.34 16.50 -16.08
C VAL A 118 0.87 15.73 -15.59
N ASP A 119 1.35 16.10 -14.41
CA ASP A 119 2.52 15.47 -13.79
C ASP A 119 2.15 14.34 -12.83
N PHE A 120 0.86 14.01 -12.75
CA PHE A 120 0.35 12.95 -11.86
C PHE A 120 0.65 13.20 -10.39
N SER A 121 0.73 14.46 -9.99
CA SER A 121 1.02 14.80 -8.60
C SER A 121 -0.01 14.22 -7.63
N TYR A 122 -1.29 14.14 -8.04
CA TYR A 122 -2.32 13.55 -7.21
C TYR A 122 -1.97 12.11 -6.78
N PHE A 123 -1.37 11.36 -7.69
CA PHE A 123 -0.97 9.99 -7.40
C PHE A 123 0.32 9.95 -6.57
N PHE A 124 1.34 10.68 -7.00
CA PHE A 124 2.63 10.64 -6.31
C PHE A 124 2.56 11.20 -4.91
N ASP A 125 1.72 12.20 -4.66
CA ASP A 125 1.49 12.70 -3.32
C ASP A 125 0.86 11.63 -2.42
N ALA A 126 -0.15 10.93 -2.92
CA ALA A 126 -0.77 9.84 -2.18
C ALA A 126 0.19 8.67 -1.99
N PHE A 127 0.99 8.36 -3.00
CA PHE A 127 2.00 7.32 -2.93
C PHE A 127 3.02 7.65 -1.84
N ASP A 128 3.54 8.88 -1.83
CA ASP A 128 4.52 9.30 -0.84
C ASP A 128 3.93 9.31 0.57
N GLU A 129 2.73 9.80 0.72
CA GLU A 129 2.03 9.81 2.00
C GLU A 129 1.86 8.38 2.53
N ASN A 130 1.40 7.49 1.67
CA ASN A 130 1.17 6.09 2.05
C ASN A 130 2.48 5.38 2.41
N THR A 131 3.51 5.53 1.59
CA THR A 131 4.78 4.85 1.84
C THR A 131 5.49 5.40 3.07
N ASN A 132 5.42 6.70 3.32
CA ASN A 132 5.97 7.29 4.53
C ASN A 132 5.25 6.81 5.78
N TYR A 133 3.92 6.76 5.72
CA TYR A 133 3.10 6.22 6.80
C TYR A 133 3.43 4.76 7.06
N TYR A 134 3.52 3.97 5.98
CA TYR A 134 3.83 2.56 6.09
C TYR A 134 5.21 2.34 6.74
N GLN A 135 6.20 3.12 6.35
CA GLN A 135 7.54 2.99 6.93
C GLN A 135 7.54 3.29 8.43
N SER A 136 6.83 4.31 8.85
CA SER A 136 6.70 4.64 10.27
C SER A 136 5.94 3.55 11.02
N LEU A 137 4.89 3.01 10.41
CA LEU A 137 4.12 1.92 10.97
C LEU A 137 4.99 0.66 11.11
N SER A 138 5.71 0.32 10.07
CA SER A 138 6.61 -0.83 10.05
C SER A 138 7.68 -0.73 11.12
N ASP A 139 8.25 0.44 11.28
CA ASP A 139 9.27 0.70 12.31
C ASP A 139 8.69 0.54 13.70
N THR A 140 7.48 1.04 13.92
CA THR A 140 6.77 0.89 15.20
C THR A 140 6.52 -0.58 15.51
N VAL A 141 6.08 -1.34 14.52
CA VAL A 141 5.81 -2.76 14.68
C VAL A 141 7.09 -3.52 15.01
N ARG A 142 8.16 -3.22 14.32
CA ARG A 142 9.45 -3.88 14.58
C ARG A 142 9.95 -3.61 15.99
N LYS A 143 9.83 -2.38 16.44
CA LYS A 143 10.25 -2.01 17.80
C LYS A 143 9.39 -2.66 18.88
N ALA A 144 8.11 -2.86 18.59
CA ALA A 144 7.20 -3.50 19.52
C ALA A 144 7.36 -5.02 19.56
N SER A 145 7.92 -5.61 18.52
CA SER A 145 8.08 -7.05 18.42
C SER A 145 9.43 -7.46 18.99
N THR A 146 9.40 -8.12 20.14
CA THR A 146 10.62 -8.70 20.74
C THR A 146 10.90 -10.10 20.21
N ILE A 147 9.89 -10.71 19.59
CA ILE A 147 10.00 -12.04 19.02
C ILE A 147 10.05 -11.87 17.53
N GLY A 148 11.07 -11.89 16.93
CA GLY A 148 11.30 -11.64 15.55
C GLY A 148 10.15 -11.72 14.58
N ILE A 149 10.30 -10.97 13.55
CA ILE A 149 9.40 -10.91 12.40
C ILE A 149 9.98 -11.82 11.34
N GLU A 150 9.15 -12.66 10.75
CA GLU A 150 9.59 -13.60 9.72
C GLU A 150 9.46 -12.97 8.35
N TYR A 151 10.57 -12.46 7.84
CA TYR A 151 10.55 -11.68 6.61
C TYR A 151 10.26 -12.49 5.36
N ASN A 152 10.92 -13.57 5.16
CA ASN A 152 10.89 -14.25 3.86
C ASN A 152 9.78 -15.28 3.73
N HIS A 153 9.25 -15.69 4.84
CA HIS A 153 8.29 -16.77 4.88
C HIS A 153 6.95 -16.38 4.24
N PHE A 154 6.54 -15.16 4.48
CA PHE A 154 5.29 -14.65 3.98
C PHE A 154 5.34 -14.35 2.49
N SER A 155 6.43 -13.78 2.03
CA SER A 155 6.50 -13.25 0.69
C SER A 155 6.35 -14.30 -0.41
N GLU A 156 6.83 -15.51 -0.19
CA GLU A 156 6.73 -16.56 -1.19
C GLU A 156 5.32 -17.09 -1.35
N LYS A 157 4.58 -17.16 -0.27
CA LYS A 157 3.23 -17.73 -0.27
C LYS A 157 2.14 -16.74 -0.58
N ASN A 158 2.33 -15.49 -0.15
CA ASN A 158 1.26 -14.49 -0.17
C ASN A 158 1.55 -13.32 -1.09
N SER A 159 2.69 -13.30 -1.74
CA SER A 159 2.99 -12.24 -2.67
C SER A 159 2.12 -12.38 -3.92
N LEU A 160 1.51 -11.29 -4.32
CA LEU A 160 0.70 -11.22 -5.54
C LEU A 160 1.55 -10.80 -6.73
N ILE A 161 2.82 -10.50 -6.51
CA ILE A 161 3.73 -10.00 -7.53
C ILE A 161 4.76 -11.09 -7.84
N PRO A 162 5.00 -11.38 -9.11
CA PRO A 162 6.05 -12.32 -9.47
C PRO A 162 7.40 -11.90 -8.88
N GLN A 163 8.19 -12.91 -8.50
CA GLN A 163 9.50 -12.65 -7.89
C GLN A 163 10.46 -12.10 -8.94
N ARG A 164 10.62 -10.82 -8.94
CA ARG A 164 11.61 -10.17 -9.79
C ARG A 164 12.02 -8.84 -9.20
N THR A 165 13.17 -8.38 -9.62
CA THR A 165 13.73 -7.14 -9.12
C THR A 165 12.92 -5.96 -9.60
N ILE A 166 12.55 -5.10 -8.67
CA ILE A 166 11.87 -3.86 -8.98
C ILE A 166 12.91 -2.75 -9.01
N LYS A 167 12.89 -2.01 -10.07
CA LYS A 167 13.76 -0.85 -10.19
C LYS A 167 13.01 0.36 -9.66
N ASN A 168 13.55 1.00 -8.70
CA ASN A 168 13.01 2.24 -8.17
C ASN A 168 13.87 3.41 -8.59
#